data_54c07c0590f592f0a60482f6b56714e0
#
_entry.id   54c07c0590f592f0a60482f6b56714e0
#
_cell.length_a   1.000
_cell.length_b   1.000
_cell.length_c   1.000
_cell.angle_alpha   90.00
_cell.angle_beta   90.00
_cell.angle_gamma   90.00
#
_symmetry.space_group_name_H-M   'P 1'
#
loop_
_entity.id
_entity.type
_entity.pdbx_description
1 polymer ?
#
loop_
_entity_poly.entity_id
_entity_poly.type
_entity_poly.pdbx_seq_one_letter_code
_entity_poly.pdbx_strand_id
1 'polypeptide(L)'
;MLKKPANLLLLIVFLLLTRQSFAIESIAKTALVIDLSTNEILLEKNSTEKTYPSSMTKMMTALVAFEKIKDGSLSLDQEFLISKKAWKMGGSKMFIEVDKRVSVYDLL
;
A
#
# COMPACT_ATOMS: atom_id res chain seq x y z
N MET A 1 -10.82 15.43 60.08
CA MET A 1 -10.58 16.57 59.12
C MET A 1 -10.71 16.01 57.71
N LEU A 2 -11.88 16.20 57.07
CA LEU A 2 -12.09 15.79 55.68
C LEU A 2 -11.34 16.78 54.76
N LYS A 3 -10.27 16.32 54.14
CA LYS A 3 -9.49 17.12 53.19
C LYS A 3 -10.28 17.23 51.85
N LYS A 4 -10.87 18.40 51.70
CA LYS A 4 -11.29 19.12 50.48
C LYS A 4 -11.84 18.28 49.29
N PRO A 5 -13.13 18.44 48.97
CA PRO A 5 -13.77 17.84 47.79
C PRO A 5 -13.17 18.30 46.46
N ALA A 6 -12.34 19.37 46.46
CA ALA A 6 -11.67 19.91 45.29
C ALA A 6 -10.74 18.89 44.61
N ASN A 7 -10.03 18.06 45.38
CA ASN A 7 -9.12 17.07 44.80
C ASN A 7 -9.87 15.91 44.12
N LEU A 8 -11.05 15.55 44.66
CA LEU A 8 -11.91 14.54 44.05
C LEU A 8 -12.52 15.04 42.72
N LEU A 9 -12.91 16.31 42.68
CA LEU A 9 -13.43 16.96 41.48
C LEU A 9 -12.35 17.03 40.40
N LEU A 10 -11.13 17.37 40.75
CA LEU A 10 -9.98 17.46 39.83
C LEU A 10 -9.63 16.09 39.25
N LEU A 11 -9.70 15.03 40.05
CA LEU A 11 -9.49 13.66 39.62
C LEU A 11 -10.57 13.18 38.63
N ILE A 12 -11.84 13.55 38.88
CA ILE A 12 -12.96 13.23 37.99
C ILE A 12 -12.82 13.96 36.65
N VAL A 13 -12.44 15.24 36.68
CA VAL A 13 -12.21 16.01 35.46
C VAL A 13 -11.04 15.44 34.66
N PHE A 14 -9.98 15.00 35.31
CA PHE A 14 -8.83 14.35 34.66
C PHE A 14 -9.21 13.00 34.01
N LEU A 15 -10.06 12.21 34.66
CA LEU A 15 -10.61 10.96 34.11
C LEU A 15 -11.54 11.18 32.92
N LEU A 16 -12.28 12.30 32.88
CA LEU A 16 -13.18 12.67 31.79
C LEU A 16 -12.43 13.23 30.57
N LEU A 17 -11.18 13.65 30.73
CA LEU A 17 -10.31 14.16 29.66
C LEU A 17 -9.58 13.02 28.92
N THR A 18 -9.87 11.74 29.19
CA THR A 18 -9.35 10.63 28.41
C THR A 18 -9.84 10.76 26.97
N ARG A 19 -8.93 11.13 26.07
CA ARG A 19 -9.24 11.25 24.65
C ARG A 19 -9.68 9.89 24.14
N GLN A 20 -10.87 9.84 23.56
CA GLN A 20 -11.28 8.69 22.77
C GLN A 20 -10.34 8.61 21.56
N SER A 21 -9.45 7.66 21.58
CA SER A 21 -8.67 7.30 20.40
C SER A 21 -9.62 6.61 19.42
N PHE A 22 -9.88 7.26 18.28
CA PHE A 22 -10.57 6.60 17.19
C PHE A 22 -9.61 5.59 16.59
N ALA A 23 -9.87 4.30 16.83
CA ALA A 23 -9.13 3.25 16.15
C ALA A 23 -9.49 3.27 14.65
N ILE A 24 -8.49 3.17 13.80
CA ILE A 24 -8.70 2.95 12.36
C ILE A 24 -9.27 1.54 12.19
N GLU A 25 -10.46 1.43 11.60
CA GLU A 25 -11.10 0.15 11.31
C GLU A 25 -11.10 -0.15 9.82
N SER A 26 -11.06 -1.42 9.46
CA SER A 26 -11.14 -1.88 8.09
C SER A 26 -12.03 -3.11 7.96
N ILE A 27 -12.89 -3.14 6.93
CA ILE A 27 -13.69 -4.31 6.54
C ILE A 27 -12.87 -5.37 5.81
N ALA A 28 -11.62 -5.06 5.43
CA ALA A 28 -10.72 -6.02 4.80
C ALA A 28 -10.47 -7.24 5.68
N LYS A 29 -10.23 -8.41 5.07
CA LYS A 29 -9.84 -9.62 5.82
C LYS A 29 -8.47 -9.49 6.44
N THR A 30 -7.55 -8.85 5.73
CA THR A 30 -6.18 -8.56 6.16
C THR A 30 -5.89 -7.09 5.93
N ALA A 31 -5.20 -6.45 6.85
CA ALA A 31 -4.79 -5.05 6.73
C ALA A 31 -3.53 -4.79 7.56
N LEU A 32 -2.66 -3.95 7.03
CA LEU A 32 -1.52 -3.40 7.73
C LEU A 32 -1.34 -1.95 7.29
N VAL A 33 -1.35 -1.02 8.24
CA VAL A 33 -1.07 0.39 8.01
C VAL A 33 0.06 0.81 8.93
N ILE A 34 1.13 1.32 8.36
CA ILE A 34 2.33 1.73 9.08
C ILE A 34 2.60 3.20 8.75
N ASP A 35 2.85 4.01 9.77
CA ASP A 35 3.44 5.33 9.59
C ASP A 35 4.93 5.17 9.29
N LEU A 36 5.35 5.50 8.08
CA LEU A 36 6.75 5.34 7.64
C LEU A 36 7.70 6.34 8.28
N SER A 37 7.20 7.41 8.89
CA SER A 37 8.04 8.40 9.59
C SER A 37 8.39 7.96 11.00
N THR A 38 7.48 7.28 11.68
CA THR A 38 7.62 6.82 13.06
C THR A 38 7.84 5.31 13.20
N ASN A 39 7.57 4.54 12.13
CA ASN A 39 7.44 3.09 12.12
C ASN A 39 6.33 2.56 13.05
N GLU A 40 5.38 3.40 13.43
CA GLU A 40 4.25 3.01 14.23
C GLU A 40 3.22 2.24 13.40
N ILE A 41 2.73 1.13 13.95
CA ILE A 41 1.64 0.35 13.34
C ILE A 41 0.31 1.00 13.74
N LEU A 42 -0.35 1.65 12.80
CA LEU A 42 -1.64 2.32 13.01
C LEU A 42 -2.84 1.37 12.92
N LEU A 43 -2.71 0.30 12.14
CA LEU A 43 -3.70 -0.76 12.00
C LEU A 43 -3.01 -2.08 11.68
N GLU A 44 -3.35 -3.11 12.41
CA GLU A 44 -2.92 -4.48 12.11
C GLU A 44 -4.13 -5.43 12.22
N LYS A 45 -4.35 -6.19 11.15
CA LYS A 45 -5.40 -7.21 11.08
C LYS A 45 -4.93 -8.36 10.22
N ASN A 46 -4.66 -9.51 10.83
CA ASN A 46 -4.18 -10.72 10.15
C ASN A 46 -3.02 -10.42 9.16
N SER A 47 -2.09 -9.54 9.54
CA SER A 47 -1.06 -8.98 8.66
C SER A 47 -0.09 -10.02 8.10
N THR A 48 0.04 -11.17 8.77
CA THR A 48 0.91 -12.29 8.38
C THR A 48 0.19 -13.35 7.53
N GLU A 49 -1.12 -13.20 7.31
CA GLU A 49 -1.87 -14.13 6.47
C GLU A 49 -1.48 -13.99 5.00
N LYS A 50 -1.21 -15.11 4.34
CA LYS A 50 -0.88 -15.11 2.91
C LYS A 50 -2.09 -14.73 2.08
N THR A 51 -1.95 -13.67 1.30
CA THR A 51 -2.98 -13.16 0.41
C THR A 51 -2.48 -13.10 -1.03
N TYR A 52 -3.42 -13.09 -1.98
CA TYR A 52 -3.10 -12.88 -3.38
C TYR A 52 -3.02 -11.36 -3.64
N PRO A 53 -1.88 -10.84 -4.11
CA PRO A 53 -1.69 -9.39 -4.28
C PRO A 53 -2.51 -8.78 -5.42
N SER A 54 -3.13 -9.60 -6.27
CA SER A 54 -3.93 -9.13 -7.41
C SER A 54 -3.16 -8.08 -8.25
N SER A 55 -3.75 -6.94 -8.55
CA SER A 55 -3.11 -5.86 -9.32
C SER A 55 -1.91 -5.21 -8.63
N MET A 56 -1.71 -5.39 -7.33
CA MET A 56 -0.49 -4.94 -6.65
C MET A 56 0.77 -5.63 -7.18
N THR A 57 0.63 -6.79 -7.84
CA THR A 57 1.74 -7.43 -8.59
C THR A 57 2.39 -6.49 -9.60
N LYS A 58 1.63 -5.54 -10.18
CA LYS A 58 2.14 -4.53 -11.12
C LYS A 58 3.15 -3.58 -10.47
N MET A 59 3.00 -3.29 -9.18
CA MET A 59 3.97 -2.48 -8.43
C MET A 59 5.34 -3.18 -8.39
N MET A 60 5.36 -4.49 -8.18
CA MET A 60 6.61 -5.26 -8.21
C MET A 60 7.21 -5.29 -9.61
N THR A 61 6.39 -5.41 -10.65
CA THR A 61 6.86 -5.35 -12.04
C THR A 61 7.52 -4.01 -12.35
N ALA A 62 6.89 -2.90 -11.93
CA ALA A 62 7.45 -1.56 -12.09
C ALA A 62 8.75 -1.39 -11.29
N LEU A 63 8.80 -1.86 -10.05
CA LEU A 63 10.02 -1.81 -9.22
C LEU A 63 11.19 -2.51 -9.90
N VAL A 64 10.99 -3.75 -10.37
CA VAL A 64 12.03 -4.52 -11.08
C VAL A 64 12.46 -3.81 -12.38
N ALA A 65 11.51 -3.19 -13.10
CA ALA A 65 11.84 -2.41 -14.30
C ALA A 65 12.70 -1.20 -13.95
N PHE A 66 12.38 -0.45 -12.89
CA PHE A 66 13.18 0.69 -12.43
C PHE A 66 14.59 0.29 -11.98
N GLU A 67 14.71 -0.84 -11.27
CA GLU A 67 16.04 -1.38 -10.90
C GLU A 67 16.87 -1.69 -12.14
N LYS A 68 16.28 -2.33 -13.17
CA LYS A 68 16.95 -2.63 -14.44
C LYS A 68 17.29 -1.40 -15.27
N ILE A 69 16.49 -0.35 -15.19
CA ILE A 69 16.82 0.93 -15.82
C ILE A 69 17.98 1.59 -15.09
N LYS A 70 17.99 1.53 -13.76
CA LYS A 70 19.05 2.10 -12.93
C LYS A 70 20.40 1.40 -13.13
N ASP A 71 20.43 0.09 -13.32
CA ASP A 71 21.64 -0.69 -13.57
C ASP A 71 22.08 -0.70 -15.04
N GLY A 72 21.28 -0.08 -15.93
CA GLY A 72 21.56 0.02 -17.37
C GLY A 72 21.23 -1.23 -18.19
N SER A 73 20.64 -2.27 -17.59
CA SER A 73 20.23 -3.49 -18.30
C SER A 73 18.93 -3.33 -19.08
N LEU A 74 18.19 -2.22 -18.84
CA LEU A 74 16.98 -1.85 -19.55
C LEU A 74 17.03 -0.36 -19.88
N SER A 75 16.56 0.04 -21.07
CA SER A 75 16.41 1.46 -21.45
C SER A 75 14.92 1.81 -21.57
N LEU A 76 14.57 3.06 -21.25
CA LEU A 76 13.21 3.57 -21.44
C LEU A 76 12.79 3.55 -22.91
N ASP A 77 13.72 3.76 -23.84
CA ASP A 77 13.50 3.77 -25.29
C ASP A 77 13.49 2.34 -25.89
N GLN A 78 13.88 1.34 -25.11
CA GLN A 78 13.83 -0.04 -25.57
C GLN A 78 12.39 -0.46 -25.85
N GLU A 79 12.17 -1.09 -27.00
CA GLU A 79 10.85 -1.55 -27.41
C GLU A 79 10.66 -3.05 -27.21
N PHE A 80 9.48 -3.44 -26.78
CA PHE A 80 9.02 -4.83 -26.73
C PHE A 80 7.95 -5.09 -27.75
N LEU A 81 8.05 -6.24 -28.42
CA LEU A 81 7.03 -6.75 -29.30
C LEU A 81 5.89 -7.36 -28.46
N ILE A 82 4.66 -6.91 -28.69
CA ILE A 82 3.49 -7.45 -28.00
C ILE A 82 3.15 -8.84 -28.53
N SER A 83 3.41 -9.84 -27.72
CA SER A 83 3.14 -11.22 -28.10
C SER A 83 1.64 -11.53 -28.09
N LYS A 84 1.22 -12.48 -28.93
CA LYS A 84 -0.15 -13.01 -28.96
C LYS A 84 -0.61 -13.53 -27.57
N LYS A 85 0.33 -14.08 -26.77
CA LYS A 85 0.06 -14.53 -25.40
C LYS A 85 -0.28 -13.35 -24.50
N ALA A 86 0.53 -12.28 -24.52
CA ALA A 86 0.29 -11.09 -23.71
C ALA A 86 -1.02 -10.39 -24.13
N TRP A 87 -1.25 -10.27 -25.43
CA TRP A 87 -2.49 -9.66 -25.97
C TRP A 87 -3.75 -10.40 -25.54
N LYS A 88 -3.73 -11.75 -25.48
CA LYS A 88 -4.87 -12.58 -25.05
C LYS A 88 -5.12 -12.56 -23.54
N MET A 89 -4.17 -12.09 -22.72
CA MET A 89 -4.35 -12.06 -21.28
C MET A 89 -5.56 -11.22 -20.91
N GLY A 90 -6.41 -11.73 -20.03
CA GLY A 90 -7.54 -11.02 -19.47
C GLY A 90 -7.14 -10.05 -18.36
N GLY A 91 -8.13 -9.38 -17.78
CA GLY A 91 -7.95 -8.44 -16.67
C GLY A 91 -7.66 -7.00 -17.13
N SER A 92 -7.17 -6.18 -16.18
CA SER A 92 -6.81 -4.78 -16.46
C SER A 92 -5.50 -4.72 -17.24
N LYS A 93 -5.54 -4.21 -18.47
CA LYS A 93 -4.40 -4.15 -19.39
C LYS A 93 -4.46 -2.91 -20.28
N MET A 94 -3.34 -2.55 -20.88
CA MET A 94 -3.31 -1.66 -22.02
C MET A 94 -3.88 -2.39 -23.25
N PHE A 95 -4.72 -1.71 -24.04
CA PHE A 95 -5.32 -2.27 -25.24
C PHE A 95 -4.40 -2.05 -26.45
N ILE A 96 -3.22 -2.69 -26.42
CA ILE A 96 -2.24 -2.64 -27.50
C ILE A 96 -2.47 -3.84 -28.41
N GLU A 97 -2.45 -3.61 -29.71
CA GLU A 97 -2.62 -4.68 -30.70
C GLU A 97 -1.44 -5.67 -30.68
N VAL A 98 -1.71 -6.90 -31.09
CA VAL A 98 -0.67 -7.93 -31.28
C VAL A 98 0.33 -7.47 -32.35
N ASP A 99 1.58 -7.88 -32.21
CA ASP A 99 2.70 -7.56 -33.13
C ASP A 99 3.06 -6.05 -33.23
N LYS A 100 2.51 -5.21 -32.36
CA LYS A 100 2.98 -3.82 -32.17
C LYS A 100 4.22 -3.80 -31.28
N ARG A 101 5.10 -2.82 -31.51
CA ARG A 101 6.21 -2.51 -30.61
C ARG A 101 5.83 -1.35 -29.73
N VAL A 102 6.18 -1.46 -28.46
CA VAL A 102 5.88 -0.44 -27.44
C VAL A 102 7.13 -0.23 -26.59
N SER A 103 7.44 1.02 -26.33
CA SER A 103 8.61 1.38 -25.50
C SER A 103 8.39 0.99 -24.04
N VAL A 104 9.49 0.80 -23.31
CA VAL A 104 9.46 0.62 -21.85
C VAL A 104 8.80 1.80 -21.19
N TYR A 105 9.07 3.02 -21.70
CA TYR A 105 8.46 4.25 -21.19
C TYR A 105 6.93 4.22 -21.23
N ASP A 106 6.34 3.79 -22.35
CA ASP A 106 4.89 3.72 -22.50
C ASP A 106 4.26 2.56 -21.72
N LEU A 107 5.04 1.54 -21.34
CA LEU A 107 4.57 0.39 -20.58
C LEU A 107 4.56 0.62 -19.07
N LEU A 108 5.33 1.61 -18.56
CA LEU A 108 5.43 1.97 -17.15
C LEU A 108 4.42 3.03 -16.74
#